data_e264022f91ae930a5c3a3bbdbe04106f
#
_entry.id   e264022f91ae930a5c3a3bbdbe04106f
#
_cell.length_a   1.000
_cell.length_b   1.000
_cell.length_c   1.000
_cell.angle_alpha   90.00
_cell.angle_beta   90.00
_cell.angle_gamma   90.00
#
_symmetry.space_group_name_H-M   'P 1'
#
loop_
_entity.id
_entity.type
_entity.pdbx_description
1 polymer ?
#
loop_
_entity_poly.entity_id
_entity_poly.type
_entity_poly.pdbx_seq_one_letter_code
_entity_poly.pdbx_strand_id
1 'polypeptide(L)'
;VSHFLEHMFFKGTKSRPEPGQVNSEFNKIGSDHNAFTTKESTGFWVKASAKDFDVALDIVSDILLEPLFKEEEVEKERNVIFQEIDMRKDNPRMEAQEILESIILGDQPVGWDIPGSKKSVASIKRKDIISYEEKNYLSENMTIVAAGNFDKEKIFAKIRQSFSPVKKGKNKSFVKAKMFQKETHVKIINKETDQTHLALGVRAYDMYDEKRYALDLLSTLLGGNSSSRLF
;
A
#
# COMPACT_ATOMS: atom_id res chain seq x y z
N VAL A 1 -4.50 -6.31 -7.85
CA VAL A 1 -5.36 -5.18 -8.32
C VAL A 1 -5.17 -3.96 -7.45
N SER A 2 -5.17 -4.07 -6.11
CA SER A 2 -5.07 -2.93 -5.19
C SER A 2 -3.84 -2.05 -5.46
N HIS A 3 -2.66 -2.63 -5.52
CA HIS A 3 -1.42 -1.93 -5.83
C HIS A 3 -1.44 -1.28 -7.23
N PHE A 4 -1.97 -1.96 -8.24
CA PHE A 4 -2.14 -1.37 -9.56
C PHE A 4 -3.08 -0.15 -9.52
N LEU A 5 -4.18 -0.25 -8.77
CA LEU A 5 -5.11 0.85 -8.58
C LEU A 5 -4.47 2.05 -7.87
N GLU A 6 -3.60 1.82 -6.88
CA GLU A 6 -2.82 2.88 -6.23
C GLU A 6 -2.06 3.73 -7.27
N HIS A 7 -1.31 3.08 -8.17
CA HIS A 7 -0.60 3.77 -9.25
C HIS A 7 -1.54 4.57 -10.15
N MET A 8 -2.70 4.01 -10.45
CA MET A 8 -3.66 4.62 -11.39
C MET A 8 -4.35 5.87 -10.86
N PHE A 9 -4.46 6.06 -9.55
CA PHE A 9 -5.05 7.27 -8.97
C PHE A 9 -4.27 8.55 -9.30
N PHE A 10 -2.98 8.45 -9.58
CA PHE A 10 -2.12 9.58 -9.96
C PHE A 10 -2.07 9.84 -11.47
N LYS A 11 -2.78 9.05 -12.29
CA LYS A 11 -2.69 9.09 -13.76
C LYS A 11 -3.80 9.89 -14.45
N GLY A 12 -4.41 10.80 -13.70
CA GLY A 12 -5.39 11.76 -14.18
C GLY A 12 -6.79 11.57 -13.61
N THR A 13 -7.42 12.69 -13.39
CA THR A 13 -8.79 12.83 -12.89
C THR A 13 -9.63 13.64 -13.87
N LYS A 14 -10.92 13.80 -13.59
CA LYS A 14 -11.76 14.68 -14.40
C LYS A 14 -11.31 16.13 -14.38
N SER A 15 -10.87 16.63 -13.22
CA SER A 15 -10.39 18.01 -13.05
C SER A 15 -8.92 18.18 -13.48
N ARG A 16 -8.13 17.11 -13.45
CA ARG A 16 -6.70 17.07 -13.76
C ARG A 16 -6.41 15.94 -14.76
N PRO A 17 -6.85 16.10 -16.05
CA PRO A 17 -6.86 15.00 -17.00
C PRO A 17 -5.49 14.62 -17.58
N GLU A 18 -4.48 15.49 -17.42
CA GLU A 18 -3.17 15.27 -18.03
C GLU A 18 -2.23 14.49 -17.12
N PRO A 19 -1.45 13.54 -17.65
CA PRO A 19 -0.43 12.82 -16.90
C PRO A 19 0.56 13.79 -16.22
N GLY A 20 0.83 13.55 -14.92
CA GLY A 20 1.74 14.39 -14.15
C GLY A 20 1.14 15.68 -13.61
N GLN A 21 -0.08 16.07 -14.01
CA GLN A 21 -0.73 17.27 -13.50
C GLN A 21 -0.97 17.21 -12.00
N VAL A 22 -1.43 16.08 -11.48
CA VAL A 22 -1.62 15.83 -10.04
C VAL A 22 -0.33 16.11 -9.27
N ASN A 23 0.76 15.48 -9.67
CA ASN A 23 2.07 15.67 -9.03
C ASN A 23 2.57 17.11 -9.15
N SER A 24 2.36 17.74 -10.31
CA SER A 24 2.72 19.15 -10.52
C SER A 24 2.00 20.08 -9.55
N GLU A 25 0.71 19.85 -9.29
CA GLU A 25 -0.07 20.66 -8.36
C GLU A 25 0.35 20.44 -6.90
N PHE A 26 0.65 19.21 -6.50
CA PHE A 26 1.26 18.95 -5.20
C PHE A 26 2.62 19.66 -5.04
N ASN A 27 3.45 19.61 -6.07
CA ASN A 27 4.75 20.29 -6.05
C ASN A 27 4.63 21.81 -5.96
N LYS A 28 3.61 22.43 -6.58
CA LYS A 28 3.38 23.90 -6.50
C LYS A 28 3.13 24.38 -5.07
N ILE A 29 2.52 23.57 -4.22
CA ILE A 29 2.32 23.90 -2.80
C ILE A 29 3.47 23.42 -1.91
N GLY A 30 4.57 22.92 -2.51
CA GLY A 30 5.72 22.41 -1.75
C GLY A 30 5.37 21.25 -0.83
N SER A 31 4.43 20.42 -1.20
CA SER A 31 4.01 19.27 -0.40
C SER A 31 4.93 18.08 -0.57
N ASP A 32 5.06 17.31 0.49
CA ASP A 32 5.50 15.93 0.45
C ASP A 32 4.26 15.01 0.40
N HIS A 33 4.20 14.13 -0.58
CA HIS A 33 3.03 13.28 -0.80
C HIS A 33 3.44 11.92 -1.33
N ASN A 34 2.67 10.91 -0.97
CA ASN A 34 2.89 9.55 -1.47
C ASN A 34 1.63 8.70 -1.27
N ALA A 35 1.69 7.48 -1.78
CA ALA A 35 0.73 6.44 -1.48
C ALA A 35 1.46 5.15 -1.11
N PHE A 36 0.74 4.21 -0.54
CA PHE A 36 1.26 2.90 -0.20
C PHE A 36 0.15 1.86 -0.22
N THR A 37 0.50 0.65 -0.62
CA THR A 37 -0.37 -0.53 -0.46
C THR A 37 0.31 -1.54 0.46
N THR A 38 -0.42 -1.96 1.47
CA THR A 38 -0.04 -3.05 2.37
C THR A 38 -0.90 -4.29 2.11
N LYS A 39 -0.73 -5.33 2.92
CA LYS A 39 -1.59 -6.53 2.86
C LYS A 39 -3.06 -6.24 3.20
N GLU A 40 -3.34 -5.18 3.95
CA GLU A 40 -4.66 -4.90 4.53
C GLU A 40 -5.22 -3.52 4.16
N SER A 41 -4.39 -2.60 3.68
CA SER A 41 -4.79 -1.22 3.40
C SER A 41 -4.05 -0.61 2.23
N THR A 42 -4.69 0.36 1.59
CA THR A 42 -4.05 1.31 0.68
C THR A 42 -4.25 2.70 1.27
N GLY A 43 -3.18 3.46 1.40
CA GLY A 43 -3.21 4.80 1.97
C GLY A 43 -2.65 5.84 1.01
N PHE A 44 -3.22 7.04 1.06
CA PHE A 44 -2.78 8.23 0.33
C PHE A 44 -2.56 9.32 1.35
N TRP A 45 -1.43 9.97 1.30
CA TRP A 45 -1.11 11.01 2.26
C TRP A 45 -0.43 12.20 1.61
N VAL A 46 -0.65 13.35 2.21
CA VAL A 46 -0.01 14.60 1.84
C VAL A 46 0.38 15.37 3.10
N LYS A 47 1.59 15.89 3.11
CA LYS A 47 2.12 16.78 4.12
C LYS A 47 2.39 18.12 3.47
N ALA A 48 1.67 19.14 3.86
CA ALA A 48 1.76 20.49 3.31
C ALA A 48 1.70 21.56 4.42
N SER A 49 1.97 22.80 4.06
CA SER A 49 1.72 23.93 4.97
C SER A 49 0.23 24.03 5.30
N ALA A 50 -0.12 24.40 6.53
CA ALA A 50 -1.52 24.57 6.95
C ALA A 50 -2.31 25.57 6.08
N LYS A 51 -1.64 26.57 5.49
CA LYS A 51 -2.26 27.52 4.56
C LYS A 51 -2.73 26.88 3.25
N ASP A 52 -2.10 25.77 2.83
CA ASP A 52 -2.36 25.06 1.58
C ASP A 52 -3.28 23.85 1.78
N PHE A 53 -3.88 23.71 2.98
CA PHE A 53 -4.76 22.58 3.32
C PHE A 53 -5.90 22.38 2.31
N ASP A 54 -6.52 23.45 1.86
CA ASP A 54 -7.66 23.40 0.94
C ASP A 54 -7.25 22.82 -0.42
N VAL A 55 -6.10 23.22 -0.93
CA VAL A 55 -5.53 22.68 -2.18
C VAL A 55 -5.16 21.22 -2.03
N ALA A 56 -4.51 20.87 -0.91
CA ALA A 56 -4.13 19.49 -0.63
C ALA A 56 -5.36 18.58 -0.51
N LEU A 57 -6.40 19.03 0.20
CA LEU A 57 -7.66 18.29 0.34
C LEU A 57 -8.38 18.13 -1.01
N ASP A 58 -8.42 19.19 -1.82
CA ASP A 58 -9.01 19.15 -3.15
C ASP A 58 -8.32 18.12 -4.05
N ILE A 59 -6.99 18.11 -4.11
CA ILE A 59 -6.25 17.14 -4.92
C ILE A 59 -6.48 15.71 -4.41
N VAL A 60 -6.39 15.47 -3.08
CA VAL A 60 -6.58 14.12 -2.51
C VAL A 60 -8.01 13.62 -2.75
N SER A 61 -9.00 14.48 -2.58
CA SER A 61 -10.39 14.08 -2.86
C SER A 61 -10.63 13.81 -4.34
N ASP A 62 -10.08 14.63 -5.23
CA ASP A 62 -10.22 14.48 -6.68
C ASP A 62 -9.61 13.17 -7.20
N ILE A 63 -8.38 12.83 -6.78
CA ILE A 63 -7.75 11.58 -7.20
C ILE A 63 -8.54 10.34 -6.74
N LEU A 64 -9.18 10.39 -5.58
CA LEU A 64 -9.92 9.25 -5.02
C LEU A 64 -11.36 9.15 -5.53
N LEU A 65 -11.99 10.28 -5.92
CA LEU A 65 -13.41 10.31 -6.26
C LEU A 65 -13.67 10.37 -7.76
N GLU A 66 -12.74 10.95 -8.54
CA GLU A 66 -12.96 11.23 -9.96
C GLU A 66 -11.82 10.75 -10.88
N PRO A 67 -11.21 9.57 -10.61
CA PRO A 67 -10.12 9.05 -11.44
C PRO A 67 -10.63 8.66 -12.82
N LEU A 68 -9.82 8.89 -13.86
CA LEU A 68 -10.20 8.56 -15.26
C LEU A 68 -9.88 7.13 -15.65
N PHE A 69 -8.83 6.54 -15.09
CA PHE A 69 -8.33 5.21 -15.46
C PHE A 69 -8.24 5.02 -16.99
N LYS A 70 -7.58 5.95 -17.69
CA LYS A 70 -7.42 5.88 -19.15
C LYS A 70 -6.73 4.57 -19.54
N GLU A 71 -7.22 3.89 -20.60
CA GLU A 71 -6.68 2.61 -21.04
C GLU A 71 -5.19 2.70 -21.39
N GLU A 72 -4.79 3.78 -22.06
CA GLU A 72 -3.38 4.03 -22.41
C GLU A 72 -2.48 4.15 -21.18
N GLU A 73 -2.97 4.76 -20.09
CA GLU A 73 -2.22 4.87 -18.84
C GLU A 73 -2.16 3.53 -18.09
N VAL A 74 -3.21 2.71 -18.17
CA VAL A 74 -3.19 1.33 -17.63
C VAL A 74 -2.08 0.52 -18.28
N GLU A 75 -1.92 0.61 -19.61
CA GLU A 75 -0.87 -0.14 -20.31
C GLU A 75 0.55 0.40 -20.01
N LYS A 76 0.72 1.71 -19.88
CA LYS A 76 2.00 2.29 -19.46
C LYS A 76 2.37 1.84 -18.05
N GLU A 77 1.43 1.93 -17.12
CA GLU A 77 1.67 1.62 -15.71
C GLU A 77 1.88 0.13 -15.47
N ARG A 78 1.28 -0.73 -16.27
CA ARG A 78 1.57 -2.17 -16.27
C ARG A 78 3.08 -2.44 -16.45
N ASN A 79 3.72 -1.72 -17.39
CA ASN A 79 5.16 -1.86 -17.63
C ASN A 79 5.99 -1.34 -16.44
N VAL A 80 5.56 -0.26 -15.80
CA VAL A 80 6.19 0.27 -14.58
C VAL A 80 6.14 -0.78 -13.46
N ILE A 81 4.98 -1.40 -13.24
CA ILE A 81 4.81 -2.46 -12.23
C ILE A 81 5.65 -3.70 -12.58
N PHE A 82 5.80 -4.05 -13.86
CA PHE A 82 6.71 -5.12 -14.26
C PHE A 82 8.16 -4.81 -13.89
N GLN A 83 8.61 -3.57 -14.12
CA GLN A 83 9.96 -3.14 -13.72
C GLN A 83 10.14 -3.14 -12.21
N GLU A 84 9.11 -2.73 -11.45
CA GLU A 84 9.14 -2.81 -9.99
C GLU A 84 9.26 -4.26 -9.50
N ILE A 85 8.49 -5.19 -10.08
CA ILE A 85 8.60 -6.63 -9.75
C ILE A 85 10.02 -7.14 -10.04
N ASP A 86 10.62 -6.74 -11.18
CA ASP A 86 12.00 -7.14 -11.51
C ASP A 86 13.00 -6.53 -10.53
N MET A 87 12.91 -5.24 -10.25
CA MET A 87 13.78 -4.56 -9.30
C MET A 87 13.75 -5.20 -7.90
N ARG A 88 12.56 -5.61 -7.42
CA ARG A 88 12.41 -6.30 -6.13
C ARG A 88 13.10 -7.67 -6.16
N LYS A 89 12.94 -8.43 -7.25
CA LYS A 89 13.63 -9.71 -7.44
C LYS A 89 15.13 -9.56 -7.59
N ASP A 90 15.60 -8.48 -8.22
CA ASP A 90 17.03 -8.20 -8.39
C ASP A 90 17.71 -7.79 -7.07
N ASN A 91 16.93 -7.47 -6.03
CA ASN A 91 17.44 -7.21 -4.70
C ASN A 91 17.32 -8.47 -3.83
N PRO A 92 18.42 -9.22 -3.58
CA PRO A 92 18.36 -10.51 -2.86
C PRO A 92 17.83 -10.39 -1.43
N ARG A 93 18.04 -9.25 -0.77
CA ARG A 93 17.54 -9.00 0.59
C ARG A 93 16.02 -8.88 0.60
N MET A 94 15.45 -8.13 -0.36
CA MET A 94 13.99 -7.99 -0.49
C MET A 94 13.35 -9.32 -0.90
N GLU A 95 13.93 -10.01 -1.88
CA GLU A 95 13.46 -11.31 -2.33
C GLU A 95 13.46 -12.34 -1.20
N ALA A 96 14.51 -12.38 -0.37
CA ALA A 96 14.56 -13.30 0.78
C ALA A 96 13.43 -13.04 1.80
N GLN A 97 13.08 -11.78 2.04
CA GLN A 97 11.97 -11.41 2.92
C GLN A 97 10.62 -11.82 2.34
N GLU A 98 10.38 -11.56 1.05
CA GLU A 98 9.14 -11.94 0.36
C GLU A 98 8.94 -13.47 0.35
N ILE A 99 10.02 -14.21 0.10
CA ILE A 99 10.00 -15.67 0.16
C ILE A 99 9.67 -16.16 1.57
N LEU A 100 10.29 -15.56 2.59
CA LEU A 100 10.00 -15.90 3.98
C LEU A 100 8.52 -15.68 4.32
N GLU A 101 7.97 -14.52 3.96
CA GLU A 101 6.54 -14.24 4.16
C GLU A 101 5.66 -15.29 3.46
N SER A 102 5.99 -15.64 2.22
CA SER A 102 5.23 -16.63 1.45
C SER A 102 5.25 -18.03 2.09
N ILE A 103 6.37 -18.40 2.72
CA ILE A 103 6.50 -19.67 3.43
C ILE A 103 5.68 -19.67 4.72
N ILE A 104 5.73 -18.58 5.49
CA ILE A 104 5.04 -18.46 6.78
C ILE A 104 3.53 -18.37 6.58
N LEU A 105 3.09 -17.58 5.61
CA LEU A 105 1.68 -17.26 5.40
C LEU A 105 0.99 -18.21 4.42
N GLY A 106 1.73 -18.87 3.53
CA GLY A 106 1.20 -19.82 2.57
C GLY A 106 0.37 -19.18 1.45
N ASP A 107 -0.26 -20.02 0.62
CA ASP A 107 -1.10 -19.60 -0.50
C ASP A 107 -2.49 -19.13 -0.03
N GLN A 108 -2.54 -17.92 0.48
CA GLN A 108 -3.75 -17.21 0.90
C GLN A 108 -3.56 -15.70 0.72
N PRO A 109 -4.64 -14.87 0.70
CA PRO A 109 -4.55 -13.46 0.37
C PRO A 109 -3.47 -12.67 1.12
N VAL A 110 -3.30 -12.90 2.42
CA VAL A 110 -2.26 -12.24 3.23
C VAL A 110 -0.83 -12.69 2.88
N GLY A 111 -0.67 -13.88 2.29
CA GLY A 111 0.62 -14.43 1.84
C GLY A 111 1.01 -14.02 0.42
N TRP A 112 0.10 -13.45 -0.36
CA TRP A 112 0.41 -13.04 -1.74
C TRP A 112 1.24 -11.77 -1.78
N ASP A 113 2.13 -11.66 -2.75
CA ASP A 113 2.92 -10.43 -2.96
C ASP A 113 2.00 -9.25 -3.29
N ILE A 114 2.33 -8.09 -2.76
CA ILE A 114 1.54 -6.86 -2.95
C ILE A 114 1.46 -6.49 -4.43
N PRO A 115 2.57 -6.39 -5.19
CA PRO A 115 2.49 -6.14 -6.64
C PRO A 115 1.91 -7.33 -7.40
N GLY A 116 1.94 -8.53 -6.83
CA GLY A 116 1.57 -9.77 -7.49
C GLY A 116 2.67 -10.31 -8.41
N SER A 117 2.31 -11.23 -9.29
CA SER A 117 3.21 -11.77 -10.32
C SER A 117 3.01 -11.05 -11.66
N LYS A 118 4.03 -11.05 -12.53
CA LYS A 118 3.89 -10.53 -13.91
C LYS A 118 2.68 -11.14 -14.63
N LYS A 119 2.41 -12.44 -14.41
CA LYS A 119 1.24 -13.13 -14.98
C LYS A 119 -0.08 -12.54 -14.47
N SER A 120 -0.20 -12.30 -13.18
CA SER A 120 -1.42 -11.71 -12.62
C SER A 120 -1.59 -10.26 -13.05
N VAL A 121 -0.52 -9.45 -13.05
CA VAL A 121 -0.55 -8.06 -13.51
C VAL A 121 -0.90 -7.96 -15.00
N ALA A 122 -0.37 -8.85 -15.84
CA ALA A 122 -0.71 -8.90 -17.27
C ALA A 122 -2.19 -9.19 -17.52
N SER A 123 -2.85 -9.93 -16.63
CA SER A 123 -4.27 -10.28 -16.78
C SER A 123 -5.24 -9.19 -16.36
N ILE A 124 -4.81 -8.20 -15.58
CA ILE A 124 -5.65 -7.11 -15.08
C ILE A 124 -6.03 -6.19 -16.24
N LYS A 125 -7.31 -5.96 -16.43
CA LYS A 125 -7.86 -5.04 -17.41
C LYS A 125 -8.43 -3.80 -16.72
N ARG A 126 -8.59 -2.70 -17.47
CA ARG A 126 -9.21 -1.48 -16.95
C ARG A 126 -10.54 -1.74 -16.21
N LYS A 127 -11.39 -2.61 -16.75
CA LYS A 127 -12.65 -2.98 -16.09
C LYS A 127 -12.48 -3.60 -14.71
N ASP A 128 -11.38 -4.33 -14.49
CA ASP A 128 -11.10 -4.98 -13.20
C ASP A 128 -10.67 -3.94 -12.16
N ILE A 129 -9.93 -2.92 -12.59
CA ILE A 129 -9.53 -1.76 -11.79
C ILE A 129 -10.77 -0.99 -11.34
N ILE A 130 -11.65 -0.61 -12.27
CA ILE A 130 -12.91 0.10 -11.99
C ILE A 130 -13.79 -0.72 -11.06
N SER A 131 -13.99 -2.01 -11.36
CA SER A 131 -14.82 -2.89 -10.52
C SER A 131 -14.25 -3.07 -9.11
N TYR A 132 -12.93 -3.05 -8.96
CA TYR A 132 -12.28 -3.13 -7.66
C TYR A 132 -12.47 -1.83 -6.87
N GLU A 133 -12.27 -0.67 -7.50
CA GLU A 133 -12.52 0.64 -6.91
C GLU A 133 -13.96 0.74 -6.41
N GLU A 134 -14.94 0.50 -7.29
CA GLU A 134 -16.38 0.59 -6.95
C GLU A 134 -16.80 -0.31 -5.79
N LYS A 135 -16.13 -1.45 -5.60
CA LYS A 135 -16.46 -2.42 -4.55
C LYS A 135 -15.76 -2.16 -3.21
N ASN A 136 -14.63 -1.46 -3.23
CA ASN A 136 -13.79 -1.34 -2.04
C ASN A 136 -13.64 0.09 -1.53
N TYR A 137 -13.78 1.11 -2.39
CA TYR A 137 -13.68 2.52 -1.99
C TYR A 137 -15.05 3.07 -1.60
N LEU A 138 -15.55 2.57 -0.48
CA LEU A 138 -16.87 2.88 0.07
C LEU A 138 -16.73 3.61 1.41
N SER A 139 -17.72 4.41 1.78
CA SER A 139 -17.66 5.26 2.98
C SER A 139 -17.37 4.50 4.27
N GLU A 140 -17.87 3.27 4.42
CA GLU A 140 -17.64 2.45 5.61
C GLU A 140 -16.27 1.73 5.58
N ASN A 141 -15.54 1.83 4.45
CA ASN A 141 -14.23 1.22 4.26
C ASN A 141 -13.11 2.26 4.16
N MET A 142 -13.43 3.53 4.38
CA MET A 142 -12.47 4.63 4.29
C MET A 142 -12.33 5.34 5.64
N THR A 143 -11.12 5.69 5.98
CA THR A 143 -10.80 6.52 7.14
C THR A 143 -9.98 7.71 6.68
N ILE A 144 -10.40 8.91 7.04
CA ILE A 144 -9.68 10.14 6.72
C ILE A 144 -9.11 10.68 8.03
N VAL A 145 -7.82 10.93 8.04
CA VAL A 145 -7.10 11.48 9.19
C VAL A 145 -6.48 12.80 8.80
N ALA A 146 -6.69 13.82 9.62
CA ALA A 146 -6.01 15.09 9.51
C ALA A 146 -5.25 15.38 10.81
N ALA A 147 -3.97 15.71 10.70
CA ALA A 147 -3.12 16.05 11.84
C ALA A 147 -2.35 17.35 11.55
N GLY A 148 -2.30 18.27 12.50
CA GLY A 148 -1.63 19.54 12.33
C GLY A 148 -2.23 20.68 13.18
N ASN A 149 -1.80 21.89 12.88
CA ASN A 149 -2.32 23.10 13.54
C ASN A 149 -3.48 23.68 12.73
N PHE A 150 -4.72 23.39 13.12
CA PHE A 150 -5.93 23.86 12.44
C PHE A 150 -7.14 23.92 13.36
N ASP A 151 -8.17 24.65 12.92
CA ASP A 151 -9.50 24.65 13.55
C ASP A 151 -10.22 23.35 13.21
N LYS A 152 -10.41 22.51 14.21
CA LYS A 152 -11.00 21.16 14.07
C LYS A 152 -12.36 21.18 13.36
N GLU A 153 -13.26 22.07 13.79
CA GLU A 153 -14.64 22.09 13.25
C GLU A 153 -14.66 22.49 11.77
N LYS A 154 -13.84 23.48 11.40
CA LYS A 154 -13.71 23.91 9.99
C LYS A 154 -13.14 22.80 9.11
N ILE A 155 -12.09 22.12 9.57
CA ILE A 155 -11.47 21.04 8.81
C ILE A 155 -12.42 19.85 8.66
N PHE A 156 -13.13 19.44 9.72
CA PHE A 156 -14.14 18.40 9.63
C PHE A 156 -15.26 18.73 8.65
N ALA A 157 -15.75 19.99 8.65
CA ALA A 157 -16.77 20.43 7.71
C ALA A 157 -16.28 20.33 6.25
N LYS A 158 -15.05 20.77 5.96
CA LYS A 158 -14.44 20.70 4.63
C LYS A 158 -14.26 19.26 4.17
N ILE A 159 -13.69 18.39 5.02
CA ILE A 159 -13.52 16.97 4.70
C ILE A 159 -14.86 16.31 4.40
N ARG A 160 -15.88 16.54 5.23
CA ARG A 160 -17.23 16.01 4.99
C ARG A 160 -17.81 16.48 3.66
N GLN A 161 -17.61 17.73 3.31
CA GLN A 161 -18.06 18.29 2.05
C GLN A 161 -17.35 17.64 0.87
N SER A 162 -16.00 17.58 0.88
CA SER A 162 -15.21 17.00 -0.21
C SER A 162 -15.50 15.53 -0.44
N PHE A 163 -15.69 14.74 0.62
CA PHE A 163 -15.96 13.31 0.53
C PHE A 163 -17.46 12.94 0.58
N SER A 164 -18.35 13.93 0.52
CA SER A 164 -19.79 13.66 0.46
C SER A 164 -20.25 12.80 -0.72
N PRO A 165 -19.58 12.80 -1.91
CA PRO A 165 -19.96 11.95 -3.04
C PRO A 165 -19.60 10.47 -2.87
N VAL A 166 -18.79 10.10 -1.85
CA VAL A 166 -18.38 8.70 -1.63
C VAL A 166 -19.62 7.81 -1.51
N LYS A 167 -19.64 6.75 -2.31
CA LYS A 167 -20.73 5.76 -2.30
C LYS A 167 -20.85 5.11 -0.91
N LYS A 168 -22.06 5.03 -0.39
CA LYS A 168 -22.34 4.27 0.84
C LYS A 168 -22.18 2.78 0.57
N GLY A 169 -21.58 2.08 1.51
CA GLY A 169 -21.38 0.65 1.35
C GLY A 169 -21.00 -0.04 2.65
N LYS A 170 -21.19 -1.36 2.66
CA LYS A 170 -20.91 -2.21 3.80
C LYS A 170 -19.42 -2.54 3.86
N ASN A 171 -18.82 -2.35 5.02
CA ASN A 171 -17.44 -2.78 5.26
C ASN A 171 -17.32 -4.31 5.05
N LYS A 172 -16.27 -4.73 4.37
CA LYS A 172 -15.94 -6.14 4.22
C LYS A 172 -15.06 -6.55 5.38
N SER A 173 -15.48 -7.59 6.11
CA SER A 173 -14.63 -8.19 7.14
C SER A 173 -13.39 -8.82 6.52
N PHE A 174 -12.25 -8.66 7.19
CA PHE A 174 -11.03 -9.37 6.83
C PHE A 174 -11.21 -10.89 7.02
N VAL A 175 -10.62 -11.65 6.10
CA VAL A 175 -10.52 -13.08 6.26
C VAL A 175 -9.32 -13.37 7.17
N LYS A 176 -9.55 -13.99 8.33
CA LYS A 176 -8.46 -14.38 9.22
C LYS A 176 -7.45 -15.26 8.49
N ALA A 177 -6.18 -14.93 8.67
CA ALA A 177 -5.09 -15.79 8.19
C ALA A 177 -5.17 -17.17 8.84
N LYS A 178 -5.04 -18.22 8.02
CA LYS A 178 -4.97 -19.60 8.50
C LYS A 178 -3.51 -19.98 8.65
N MET A 179 -3.16 -20.57 9.77
CA MET A 179 -1.81 -21.03 10.03
C MET A 179 -1.74 -22.54 9.81
N PHE A 180 -1.06 -22.96 8.73
CA PHE A 180 -1.00 -24.35 8.32
C PHE A 180 0.31 -25.05 8.70
N GLN A 181 1.35 -24.28 9.00
CA GLN A 181 2.68 -24.82 9.25
C GLN A 181 2.71 -25.67 10.52
N LYS A 182 3.14 -26.92 10.39
CA LYS A 182 3.30 -27.89 11.48
C LYS A 182 4.77 -28.23 11.76
N GLU A 183 5.65 -27.97 10.82
CA GLU A 183 7.07 -28.30 10.85
C GLU A 183 7.92 -27.17 10.26
N THR A 184 9.23 -27.26 10.42
CA THR A 184 10.17 -26.26 9.88
C THR A 184 10.17 -26.34 8.36
N HIS A 185 9.98 -25.19 7.71
CA HIS A 185 10.11 -25.07 6.26
C HIS A 185 11.39 -24.35 5.91
N VAL A 186 12.12 -24.88 4.93
CA VAL A 186 13.34 -24.28 4.39
C VAL A 186 13.19 -24.12 2.89
N LYS A 187 13.52 -22.96 2.36
CA LYS A 187 13.61 -22.73 0.92
C LYS A 187 14.97 -22.13 0.58
N ILE A 188 15.65 -22.75 -0.37
CA ILE A 188 16.95 -22.32 -0.85
C ILE A 188 16.79 -21.89 -2.31
N ILE A 189 17.28 -20.70 -2.62
CA ILE A 189 17.34 -20.18 -3.99
C ILE A 189 18.79 -19.91 -4.31
N ASN A 190 19.28 -20.52 -5.38
CA ASN A 190 20.62 -20.26 -5.90
C ASN A 190 20.54 -19.06 -6.88
N LYS A 191 21.34 -18.06 -6.60
CA LYS A 191 21.45 -16.84 -7.41
C LYS A 191 22.91 -16.41 -7.43
N GLU A 192 23.40 -15.97 -8.58
CA GLU A 192 24.75 -15.43 -8.70
C GLU A 192 24.78 -14.04 -8.08
N THR A 193 25.24 -13.96 -6.83
CA THR A 193 25.40 -12.72 -6.04
C THR A 193 26.63 -12.82 -5.17
N ASP A 194 27.20 -11.67 -4.79
CA ASP A 194 28.40 -11.62 -3.95
C ASP A 194 28.16 -12.01 -2.48
N GLN A 195 26.88 -12.05 -2.06
CA GLN A 195 26.50 -12.30 -0.67
C GLN A 195 25.40 -13.35 -0.57
N THR A 196 25.44 -14.13 0.51
CA THR A 196 24.34 -14.99 0.91
C THR A 196 23.40 -14.23 1.83
N HIS A 197 22.12 -14.21 1.52
CA HIS A 197 21.08 -13.62 2.35
C HIS A 197 20.26 -14.71 3.03
N LEU A 198 20.21 -14.65 4.35
CA LEU A 198 19.42 -15.57 5.19
C LEU A 198 18.28 -14.78 5.83
N ALA A 199 17.06 -15.23 5.62
CA ALA A 199 15.88 -14.75 6.32
C ALA A 199 15.33 -15.86 7.23
N LEU A 200 15.18 -15.58 8.50
CA LEU A 200 14.61 -16.48 9.50
C LEU A 200 13.35 -15.86 10.09
N GLY A 201 12.26 -16.57 10.09
CA GLY A 201 11.00 -16.11 10.65
C GLY A 201 10.31 -17.17 11.49
N VAL A 202 9.61 -16.70 12.48
CA VAL A 202 8.72 -17.49 13.33
C VAL A 202 7.35 -16.85 13.38
N ARG A 203 6.32 -17.62 13.70
CA ARG A 203 4.98 -17.07 13.93
C ARG A 203 5.00 -16.17 15.14
N ALA A 204 4.24 -15.10 15.04
CA ALA A 204 4.08 -14.11 16.07
C ALA A 204 2.61 -13.96 16.47
N TYR A 205 2.35 -12.99 17.32
CA TYR A 205 1.01 -12.57 17.74
C TYR A 205 0.43 -11.58 16.74
N ASP A 206 -0.89 -11.47 16.69
CA ASP A 206 -1.53 -10.39 15.94
C ASP A 206 -1.35 -9.03 16.65
N MET A 207 -1.66 -7.96 15.93
CA MET A 207 -1.42 -6.59 16.42
C MET A 207 -2.30 -6.19 17.60
N TYR A 208 -3.33 -6.96 17.94
CA TYR A 208 -4.23 -6.72 19.05
C TYR A 208 -3.91 -7.60 20.28
N ASP A 209 -2.98 -8.57 20.15
CA ASP A 209 -2.56 -9.41 21.25
C ASP A 209 -1.66 -8.61 22.21
N GLU A 210 -1.94 -8.66 23.51
CA GLU A 210 -1.16 -7.96 24.54
C GLU A 210 0.31 -8.45 24.60
N LYS A 211 0.58 -9.69 24.22
CA LYS A 211 1.94 -10.26 24.18
C LYS A 211 2.81 -9.65 23.09
N ARG A 212 2.25 -8.87 22.15
CA ARG A 212 3.02 -8.15 21.12
C ARG A 212 4.11 -7.27 21.72
N TYR A 213 3.84 -6.62 22.86
CA TYR A 213 4.83 -5.76 23.52
C TYR A 213 6.06 -6.54 24.01
N ALA A 214 5.85 -7.74 24.52
CA ALA A 214 6.95 -8.62 24.89
C ALA A 214 7.73 -9.12 23.67
N LEU A 215 7.03 -9.36 22.56
CA LEU A 215 7.65 -9.73 21.29
C LEU A 215 8.48 -8.58 20.70
N ASP A 216 7.99 -7.35 20.77
CA ASP A 216 8.72 -6.15 20.32
C ASP A 216 10.02 -5.96 21.11
N LEU A 217 9.97 -6.16 22.44
CA LEU A 217 11.17 -6.14 23.27
C LEU A 217 12.15 -7.27 22.91
N LEU A 218 11.65 -8.49 22.71
CA LEU A 218 12.47 -9.61 22.28
C LEU A 218 13.13 -9.35 20.93
N SER A 219 12.37 -8.83 19.97
CA SER A 219 12.88 -8.45 18.64
C SER A 219 13.99 -7.41 18.73
N THR A 220 13.82 -6.41 19.59
CA THR A 220 14.82 -5.37 19.85
C THR A 220 16.09 -5.95 20.47
N LEU A 221 15.97 -6.85 21.44
CA LEU A 221 17.11 -7.52 22.08
C LEU A 221 17.89 -8.40 21.08
N LEU A 222 17.19 -9.03 20.14
CA LEU A 222 17.81 -9.92 19.15
C LEU A 222 18.46 -9.17 17.99
N GLY A 223 17.79 -8.18 17.41
CA GLY A 223 18.23 -7.58 16.15
C GLY A 223 17.88 -6.10 15.95
N GLY A 224 17.41 -5.38 16.96
CA GLY A 224 16.89 -4.03 16.80
C GLY A 224 17.93 -2.92 16.63
N ASN A 225 19.20 -3.17 16.96
CA ASN A 225 20.28 -2.17 16.84
C ASN A 225 21.67 -2.83 16.82
N SER A 226 22.71 -2.00 16.66
CA SER A 226 24.11 -2.47 16.56
C SER A 226 24.65 -3.14 17.84
N SER A 227 23.99 -3.00 18.98
CA SER A 227 24.33 -3.67 20.24
C SER A 227 23.48 -4.90 20.54
N SER A 228 22.60 -5.28 19.61
CA SER A 228 21.75 -6.45 19.77
C SER A 228 22.51 -7.77 19.61
N ARG A 229 21.94 -8.87 20.12
CA ARG A 229 22.65 -10.15 20.23
C ARG A 229 22.98 -10.80 18.88
N LEU A 230 22.17 -10.59 17.85
CA LEU A 230 22.42 -11.15 16.53
C LEU A 230 23.28 -10.26 15.65
N PHE A 231 23.40 -8.98 15.98
CA PHE A 231 24.26 -8.05 15.26
C PHE A 231 25.72 -8.31 15.58
#